data_036cdb35b4d495b24cb33dffe2495918
#
_entry.id   036cdb35b4d495b24cb33dffe2495918
#
_cell.length_a   1.000
_cell.length_b   1.000
_cell.length_c   1.000
_cell.angle_alpha   90.00
_cell.angle_beta   90.00
_cell.angle_gamma   90.00
#
_symmetry.space_group_name_H-M   'P 1'
#
loop_
_entity.id
_entity.type
_entity.pdbx_description
1 polymer ?
#
loop_
_entity_poly.entity_id
_entity_poly.type
_entity_poly.pdbx_seq_one_letter_code
_entity_poly.pdbx_strand_id
1 'polypeptide(L)'
;MNQSSRQSQLSAVAHRLTGSAQEYDFAGGTGRVSRAVRRGRPSLYTSYTADQALLNTPVKRFWFVVLLVIAVAAPFLIAADLTYLLTMAVVYAIGGIGLNLLTGYAGQVSLGHAFFLGLGAYTAAVLGGVPGNTTWGLGLDLAIVLPAAAVIPGVIGLIVAPLATRVRGLYLAVLTLGLLILGEHLFKIMTPITGGQGVGRGVAQRTLFGADLSATYAIGPVIVTPAASLYLLCLVLLVALGFAARNLMRGRYGRAFAAVRDRDIAAEVMGVNLLRTKTLAFALSSAYAGVAGALFSMLIGRIAPEQWNLFLSIDFLAVIVIGGIATISGTLIGACFVVLVPRLLEELTTVIPWITVSSGGVLNVFQLQTIVFGVLIILFITLEPRGLFGLWVRVRNYFKAWPFSY
;
A
#
# COMPACT_ATOMS: atom_id res chain seq x y z
N MET A 1 -21.26 41.56 -51.15
CA MET A 1 -19.99 40.86 -50.93
C MET A 1 -20.30 39.37 -50.75
N ASN A 2 -19.91 38.56 -51.74
CA ASN A 2 -20.44 37.25 -52.01
C ASN A 2 -19.93 36.18 -50.98
N GLN A 3 -20.80 35.30 -50.53
CA GLN A 3 -20.47 34.20 -49.58
C GLN A 3 -19.33 33.29 -50.08
N SER A 4 -19.15 33.20 -51.39
CA SER A 4 -18.04 32.43 -51.97
C SER A 4 -16.64 33.00 -51.72
N SER A 5 -16.51 34.35 -51.62
CA SER A 5 -15.23 35.01 -51.33
C SER A 5 -14.81 34.86 -49.85
N ARG A 6 -15.75 34.73 -48.92
CA ARG A 6 -15.46 34.45 -47.49
C ARG A 6 -15.02 33.00 -47.22
N GLN A 7 -15.63 32.06 -47.95
CA GLN A 7 -15.22 30.66 -47.84
C GLN A 7 -13.83 30.42 -48.41
N SER A 8 -13.44 31.07 -49.51
CA SER A 8 -12.07 30.95 -50.04
C SER A 8 -11.01 31.59 -49.16
N GLN A 9 -11.33 32.70 -48.47
CA GLN A 9 -10.39 33.29 -47.52
C GLN A 9 -10.24 32.46 -46.23
N LEU A 10 -11.31 31.84 -45.73
CA LEU A 10 -11.26 30.96 -44.58
C LEU A 10 -10.49 29.67 -44.87
N SER A 11 -10.63 29.11 -46.07
CA SER A 11 -9.86 27.93 -46.52
C SER A 11 -8.38 28.27 -46.68
N ALA A 12 -8.02 29.44 -47.18
CA ALA A 12 -6.61 29.86 -47.32
C ALA A 12 -5.94 30.16 -45.98
N VAL A 13 -6.68 30.67 -44.98
CA VAL A 13 -6.19 30.85 -43.60
C VAL A 13 -6.04 29.48 -42.89
N ALA A 14 -7.00 28.59 -43.05
CA ALA A 14 -6.89 27.21 -42.54
C ALA A 14 -5.68 26.48 -43.11
N HIS A 15 -5.41 26.63 -44.40
CA HIS A 15 -4.25 26.01 -45.07
C HIS A 15 -2.89 26.57 -44.61
N ARG A 16 -2.84 27.86 -44.17
CA ARG A 16 -1.63 28.45 -43.59
C ARG A 16 -1.37 28.07 -42.13
N LEU A 17 -2.42 27.76 -41.38
CA LEU A 17 -2.32 27.32 -39.98
C LEU A 17 -2.07 25.81 -39.80
N THR A 18 -2.40 25.00 -40.83
CA THR A 18 -2.27 23.55 -40.79
C THR A 18 -1.19 23.04 -41.70
N GLY A 19 -0.08 23.72 -41.89
CA GLY A 19 1.02 23.26 -42.76
C GLY A 19 1.07 21.74 -42.88
N SER A 20 0.63 21.21 -44.06
CA SER A 20 0.55 19.79 -44.41
C SER A 20 -0.35 18.92 -43.53
N ALA A 21 -1.67 19.14 -43.57
CA ALA A 21 -2.63 18.14 -43.08
C ALA A 21 -2.60 16.94 -44.03
N GLN A 22 -1.93 15.87 -43.65
CA GLN A 22 -2.22 14.55 -44.17
C GLN A 22 -3.64 14.21 -43.78
N GLU A 23 -4.44 13.92 -44.78
CA GLU A 23 -5.82 13.44 -44.69
C GLU A 23 -5.88 12.22 -43.79
N TYR A 24 -6.49 12.36 -42.60
CA TYR A 24 -6.74 11.23 -41.71
C TYR A 24 -7.97 10.49 -42.19
N ASP A 25 -7.73 9.34 -42.84
CA ASP A 25 -8.77 8.37 -43.18
C ASP A 25 -9.31 7.74 -41.87
N PHE A 26 -10.54 8.09 -41.50
CA PHE A 26 -11.26 7.58 -40.33
C PHE A 26 -11.98 6.24 -40.62
N ALA A 27 -11.82 5.66 -41.80
CA ALA A 27 -12.39 4.37 -42.14
C ALA A 27 -11.45 3.21 -41.77
N GLY A 28 -11.71 2.59 -40.62
CA GLY A 28 -11.46 1.20 -40.23
C GLY A 28 -10.28 0.45 -40.88
N GLY A 29 -9.05 0.79 -40.55
CA GLY A 29 -7.89 0.03 -40.93
C GLY A 29 -6.89 -0.12 -39.81
N THR A 30 -6.46 -1.35 -39.53
CA THR A 30 -5.31 -1.70 -38.64
C THR A 30 -4.00 -1.21 -39.25
N GLY A 31 -3.85 0.11 -39.42
CA GLY A 31 -2.67 0.77 -39.95
C GLY A 31 -1.50 0.70 -38.97
N ARG A 32 -0.42 0.02 -39.34
CA ARG A 32 0.89 0.11 -38.68
C ARG A 32 1.33 1.57 -38.64
N VAL A 33 1.29 2.19 -37.45
CA VAL A 33 1.82 3.53 -37.22
C VAL A 33 3.30 3.54 -37.65
N SER A 34 3.64 4.36 -38.65
CA SER A 34 4.96 4.42 -39.24
C SER A 34 6.01 4.84 -38.21
N ARG A 35 7.24 4.33 -38.37
CA ARG A 35 8.45 4.60 -37.52
C ARG A 35 8.86 6.08 -37.47
N ALA A 36 8.24 6.97 -38.21
CA ALA A 36 8.64 8.38 -38.31
C ALA A 36 8.28 9.27 -37.09
N VAL A 37 7.43 8.78 -36.16
CA VAL A 37 6.98 9.55 -34.97
C VAL A 37 7.98 9.48 -33.80
N ARG A 38 9.19 8.93 -33.98
CA ARG A 38 10.14 8.67 -32.88
C ARG A 38 11.01 9.86 -32.46
N ARG A 39 10.87 11.06 -33.02
CA ARG A 39 11.66 12.23 -32.60
C ARG A 39 10.81 13.21 -31.78
N GLY A 40 10.94 13.13 -30.45
CA GLY A 40 10.69 14.26 -29.53
C GLY A 40 9.24 14.60 -29.16
N ARG A 41 8.21 13.92 -29.69
CA ARG A 41 6.82 14.14 -29.26
C ARG A 41 6.39 13.06 -28.25
N PRO A 42 5.74 13.41 -27.13
CA PRO A 42 5.14 12.40 -26.29
C PRO A 42 4.17 11.57 -27.12
N SER A 43 4.26 10.23 -27.03
CA SER A 43 3.33 9.32 -27.73
C SER A 43 1.91 9.65 -27.29
N LEU A 44 1.13 10.25 -28.18
CA LEU A 44 -0.29 10.50 -27.96
C LEU A 44 -1.00 9.14 -27.91
N TYR A 45 -1.65 8.86 -26.79
CA TYR A 45 -2.47 7.67 -26.67
C TYR A 45 -3.77 7.90 -27.44
N THR A 46 -3.99 7.13 -28.49
CA THR A 46 -5.19 7.23 -29.35
C THR A 46 -6.37 6.42 -28.81
N SER A 47 -6.15 5.58 -27.80
CA SER A 47 -7.21 4.81 -27.16
C SER A 47 -7.17 4.94 -25.64
N TYR A 48 -8.35 5.00 -25.03
CA TYR A 48 -8.53 5.06 -23.57
C TYR A 48 -7.90 3.86 -22.85
N THR A 49 -7.95 2.68 -23.44
CA THR A 49 -7.33 1.46 -22.91
C THR A 49 -5.80 1.53 -22.92
N ALA A 50 -5.20 2.16 -23.91
CA ALA A 50 -3.74 2.35 -23.99
C ALA A 50 -3.25 3.37 -22.99
N ASP A 51 -4.01 4.44 -22.74
CA ASP A 51 -3.69 5.45 -21.70
C ASP A 51 -3.81 4.85 -20.30
N GLN A 52 -4.81 4.01 -20.07
CA GLN A 52 -5.02 3.32 -18.79
C GLN A 52 -4.13 2.10 -18.57
N ALA A 53 -3.34 1.65 -19.56
CA ALA A 53 -2.47 0.48 -19.37
C ALA A 53 -1.46 0.70 -18.22
N LEU A 54 -1.27 -0.31 -17.37
CA LEU A 54 -0.43 -0.26 -16.16
C LEU A 54 1.03 0.09 -16.48
N LEU A 55 1.55 -0.46 -17.58
CA LEU A 55 2.91 -0.29 -18.06
C LEU A 55 2.87 0.13 -19.54
N ASN A 56 2.45 1.36 -19.78
CA ASN A 56 2.18 1.87 -21.15
C ASN A 56 3.45 2.09 -21.97
N THR A 57 4.63 2.25 -21.37
CA THR A 57 5.86 2.52 -22.10
C THR A 57 6.89 1.42 -21.84
N PRO A 58 7.71 1.05 -22.87
CA PRO A 58 8.76 0.05 -22.69
C PRO A 58 9.77 0.45 -21.62
N VAL A 59 10.04 1.75 -21.45
CA VAL A 59 10.90 2.27 -20.38
C VAL A 59 10.35 1.97 -18.98
N LYS A 60 9.04 2.14 -18.77
CA LYS A 60 8.42 1.80 -17.47
C LYS A 60 8.47 0.29 -17.20
N ARG A 61 8.30 -0.55 -18.25
CA ARG A 61 8.42 -2.01 -18.12
C ARG A 61 9.84 -2.40 -17.75
N PHE A 62 10.83 -1.82 -18.44
CA PHE A 62 12.24 -2.07 -18.15
C PHE A 62 12.60 -1.73 -16.70
N TRP A 63 12.29 -0.51 -16.23
CA TRP A 63 12.58 -0.12 -14.86
C TRP A 63 11.81 -0.93 -13.81
N PHE A 64 10.58 -1.34 -14.12
CA PHE A 64 9.82 -2.23 -13.23
C PHE A 64 10.48 -3.61 -13.10
N VAL A 65 10.91 -4.19 -14.24
CA VAL A 65 11.63 -5.48 -14.24
C VAL A 65 12.96 -5.38 -13.52
N VAL A 66 13.75 -4.32 -13.76
CA VAL A 66 15.02 -4.07 -13.05
C VAL A 66 14.80 -3.98 -11.54
N LEU A 67 13.79 -3.21 -11.10
CA LEU A 67 13.46 -3.08 -9.68
C LEU A 67 13.02 -4.43 -9.09
N LEU A 68 12.22 -5.20 -9.82
CA LEU A 68 11.79 -6.53 -9.38
C LEU A 68 12.97 -7.50 -9.27
N VAL A 69 13.89 -7.50 -10.24
CA VAL A 69 15.10 -8.34 -10.19
C VAL A 69 15.96 -7.96 -9.00
N ILE A 70 16.18 -6.67 -8.75
CA ILE A 70 16.93 -6.19 -7.57
C ILE A 70 16.23 -6.63 -6.28
N ALA A 71 14.90 -6.48 -6.19
CA ALA A 71 14.14 -6.88 -5.02
C ALA A 71 14.21 -8.40 -4.77
N VAL A 72 14.15 -9.22 -5.81
CA VAL A 72 14.28 -10.70 -5.69
C VAL A 72 15.70 -11.09 -5.32
N ALA A 73 16.73 -10.41 -5.82
CA ALA A 73 18.14 -10.68 -5.51
C ALA A 73 18.55 -10.19 -4.10
N ALA A 74 17.86 -9.19 -3.57
CA ALA A 74 18.23 -8.55 -2.29
C ALA A 74 18.48 -9.52 -1.13
N PRO A 75 17.58 -10.50 -0.80
CA PRO A 75 17.79 -11.39 0.36
C PRO A 75 18.99 -12.32 0.23
N PHE A 76 19.56 -12.46 -0.96
CA PHE A 76 20.75 -13.27 -1.21
C PHE A 76 22.05 -12.49 -1.16
N LEU A 77 21.97 -11.14 -1.22
CA LEU A 77 23.12 -10.25 -1.27
C LEU A 77 23.36 -9.49 0.04
N ILE A 78 22.35 -9.40 0.90
CA ILE A 78 22.38 -8.60 2.12
C ILE A 78 22.31 -9.47 3.37
N ALA A 79 22.74 -8.93 4.52
CA ALA A 79 22.69 -9.59 5.82
C ALA A 79 21.25 -9.92 6.26
N ALA A 80 21.10 -10.91 7.13
CA ALA A 80 19.79 -11.37 7.62
C ALA A 80 18.99 -10.26 8.30
N ASP A 81 19.65 -9.36 9.06
CA ASP A 81 19.01 -8.22 9.73
C ASP A 81 18.37 -7.25 8.74
N LEU A 82 19.08 -6.95 7.65
CA LEU A 82 18.53 -6.10 6.58
C LEU A 82 17.40 -6.81 5.82
N THR A 83 17.50 -8.14 5.65
CA THR A 83 16.41 -8.93 5.05
C THR A 83 15.16 -8.88 5.93
N TYR A 84 15.30 -8.93 7.26
CA TYR A 84 14.19 -8.75 8.20
C TYR A 84 13.54 -7.36 8.04
N LEU A 85 14.32 -6.28 7.99
CA LEU A 85 13.83 -4.91 7.79
C LEU A 85 13.13 -4.75 6.44
N LEU A 86 13.68 -5.34 5.37
CA LEU A 86 13.01 -5.32 4.06
C LEU A 86 11.69 -6.08 4.09
N THR A 87 11.64 -7.25 4.77
CA THR A 87 10.39 -8.00 4.92
C THR A 87 9.35 -7.17 5.68
N MET A 88 9.75 -6.50 6.74
CA MET A 88 8.90 -5.60 7.52
C MET A 88 8.38 -4.44 6.65
N ALA A 89 9.24 -3.81 5.84
CA ALA A 89 8.84 -2.76 4.91
C ALA A 89 7.83 -3.25 3.87
N VAL A 90 7.99 -4.47 3.34
CA VAL A 90 7.04 -5.10 2.42
C VAL A 90 5.68 -5.35 3.09
N VAL A 91 5.67 -5.85 4.33
CA VAL A 91 4.44 -6.07 5.10
C VAL A 91 3.74 -4.74 5.41
N TYR A 92 4.49 -3.71 5.84
CA TYR A 92 3.97 -2.36 6.05
C TYR A 92 3.43 -1.75 4.76
N ALA A 93 4.06 -2.04 3.61
CA ALA A 93 3.55 -1.60 2.32
C ALA A 93 2.19 -2.23 1.98
N ILE A 94 2.00 -3.54 2.22
CA ILE A 94 0.72 -4.22 1.99
C ILE A 94 -0.39 -3.61 2.87
N GLY A 95 -0.16 -3.50 4.18
CA GLY A 95 -1.12 -2.91 5.10
C GLY A 95 -1.37 -1.43 4.80
N GLY A 96 -0.31 -0.67 4.49
CA GLY A 96 -0.39 0.73 4.08
C GLY A 96 -1.19 0.93 2.79
N ILE A 97 -1.08 0.04 1.79
CA ILE A 97 -1.94 0.06 0.59
C ILE A 97 -3.40 -0.10 1.01
N GLY A 98 -3.72 -1.04 1.91
CA GLY A 98 -5.06 -1.22 2.45
C GLY A 98 -5.61 0.06 3.10
N LEU A 99 -4.85 0.67 4.00
CA LEU A 99 -5.24 1.92 4.65
C LEU A 99 -5.35 3.07 3.64
N ASN A 100 -4.46 3.14 2.64
CA ASN A 100 -4.48 4.16 1.61
C ASN A 100 -5.71 4.04 0.69
N LEU A 101 -6.21 2.83 0.42
CA LEU A 101 -7.48 2.61 -0.29
C LEU A 101 -8.65 3.26 0.46
N LEU A 102 -8.69 3.14 1.78
CA LEU A 102 -9.74 3.70 2.62
C LEU A 102 -9.55 5.20 2.87
N THR A 103 -8.40 5.58 3.41
CA THR A 103 -8.14 6.97 3.84
C THR A 103 -7.74 7.86 2.65
N GLY A 104 -6.86 7.37 1.80
CA GLY A 104 -6.34 8.15 0.68
C GLY A 104 -7.32 8.28 -0.47
N TYR A 105 -7.84 7.17 -0.98
CA TYR A 105 -8.69 7.18 -2.16
C TYR A 105 -10.18 7.42 -1.86
N ALA A 106 -10.72 6.84 -0.77
CA ALA A 106 -12.12 7.02 -0.41
C ALA A 106 -12.38 8.14 0.62
N GLY A 107 -11.34 8.78 1.17
CA GLY A 107 -11.44 9.90 2.09
C GLY A 107 -11.97 9.55 3.48
N GLN A 108 -11.89 8.28 3.90
CA GLN A 108 -12.39 7.80 5.19
C GLN A 108 -11.22 7.60 6.15
N VAL A 109 -10.99 8.56 7.05
CA VAL A 109 -9.93 8.44 8.06
C VAL A 109 -10.26 7.33 9.05
N SER A 110 -9.34 6.38 9.24
CA SER A 110 -9.49 5.26 10.16
C SER A 110 -8.27 5.16 11.09
N LEU A 111 -8.54 5.10 12.40
CA LEU A 111 -7.57 4.81 13.46
C LEU A 111 -7.66 3.35 13.94
N GLY A 112 -8.56 2.56 13.36
CA GLY A 112 -8.79 1.17 13.71
C GLY A 112 -8.02 0.15 12.89
N HIS A 113 -6.98 0.55 12.14
CA HIS A 113 -6.29 -0.34 11.21
C HIS A 113 -5.61 -1.51 11.91
N ALA A 114 -5.01 -1.28 13.08
CA ALA A 114 -4.36 -2.31 13.89
C ALA A 114 -5.32 -3.41 14.37
N PHE A 115 -6.60 -3.11 14.58
CA PHE A 115 -7.61 -4.13 14.89
C PHE A 115 -7.74 -5.16 13.74
N PHE A 116 -7.82 -4.71 12.49
CA PHE A 116 -7.93 -5.61 11.34
C PHE A 116 -6.63 -6.37 11.05
N LEU A 117 -5.46 -5.76 11.33
CA LEU A 117 -4.17 -6.46 11.33
C LEU A 117 -4.19 -7.58 12.37
N GLY A 118 -4.61 -7.29 13.60
CA GLY A 118 -4.75 -8.28 14.68
C GLY A 118 -5.69 -9.42 14.31
N LEU A 119 -6.85 -9.11 13.74
CA LEU A 119 -7.78 -10.14 13.25
C LEU A 119 -7.12 -11.07 12.22
N GLY A 120 -6.38 -10.51 11.25
CA GLY A 120 -5.67 -11.31 10.27
C GLY A 120 -4.56 -12.18 10.88
N ALA A 121 -3.79 -11.61 11.81
CA ALA A 121 -2.75 -12.31 12.54
C ALA A 121 -3.31 -13.48 13.36
N TYR A 122 -4.37 -13.28 14.12
CA TYR A 122 -5.02 -14.34 14.89
C TYR A 122 -5.74 -15.35 14.00
N THR A 123 -6.35 -14.92 12.89
CA THR A 123 -6.87 -15.85 11.88
C THR A 123 -5.78 -16.78 11.37
N ALA A 124 -4.64 -16.22 10.99
CA ALA A 124 -3.51 -17.01 10.52
C ALA A 124 -2.97 -17.95 11.62
N ALA A 125 -2.86 -17.46 12.86
CA ALA A 125 -2.37 -18.23 13.97
C ALA A 125 -3.31 -19.37 14.42
N VAL A 126 -4.64 -19.18 14.27
CA VAL A 126 -5.63 -20.25 14.54
C VAL A 126 -5.64 -21.28 13.42
N LEU A 127 -5.71 -20.83 12.17
CA LEU A 127 -5.83 -21.77 11.04
C LEU A 127 -4.52 -22.51 10.73
N GLY A 128 -3.39 -21.82 10.79
CA GLY A 128 -2.09 -22.41 10.44
C GLY A 128 -1.23 -22.81 11.63
N GLY A 129 -1.64 -22.48 12.86
CA GLY A 129 -0.88 -22.84 14.07
C GLY A 129 -1.08 -24.29 14.48
N VAL A 130 -0.11 -24.83 15.22
CA VAL A 130 -0.22 -26.14 15.86
C VAL A 130 -1.12 -26.02 17.09
N PRO A 131 -2.01 -26.99 17.35
CA PRO A 131 -2.79 -27.00 18.58
C PRO A 131 -1.86 -27.09 19.80
N GLY A 132 -2.03 -26.16 20.73
CA GLY A 132 -1.34 -26.14 22.02
C GLY A 132 -2.27 -26.57 23.15
N ASN A 133 -1.76 -26.70 24.38
CA ASN A 133 -2.54 -27.11 25.55
C ASN A 133 -3.69 -26.11 25.84
N THR A 134 -3.54 -24.84 25.50
CA THR A 134 -4.50 -23.76 25.80
C THR A 134 -4.99 -23.01 24.55
N THR A 135 -4.39 -23.23 23.39
CA THR A 135 -4.69 -22.49 22.17
C THR A 135 -5.14 -23.40 21.04
N TRP A 136 -6.17 -22.96 20.30
CA TRP A 136 -6.67 -23.68 19.13
C TRP A 136 -5.72 -23.55 17.95
N GLY A 137 -5.52 -24.63 17.20
CA GLY A 137 -4.74 -24.65 15.97
C GLY A 137 -5.24 -25.74 15.04
N LEU A 138 -5.29 -25.47 13.74
CA LEU A 138 -5.74 -26.41 12.71
C LEU A 138 -4.59 -26.94 11.85
N GLY A 139 -3.40 -26.32 11.90
CA GLY A 139 -2.23 -26.73 11.12
C GLY A 139 -2.41 -26.67 9.60
N LEU A 140 -3.27 -25.78 9.11
CA LEU A 140 -3.54 -25.65 7.68
C LEU A 140 -2.39 -24.98 6.94
N ASP A 141 -2.25 -25.33 5.66
CA ASP A 141 -1.27 -24.74 4.74
C ASP A 141 -1.54 -23.23 4.47
N LEU A 142 -0.46 -22.47 4.24
CA LEU A 142 -0.52 -21.04 3.95
C LEU A 142 -1.37 -20.71 2.72
N ALA A 143 -1.50 -21.63 1.77
CA ALA A 143 -2.38 -21.46 0.61
C ALA A 143 -3.85 -21.26 1.01
N ILE A 144 -4.28 -21.79 2.17
CA ILE A 144 -5.63 -21.61 2.73
C ILE A 144 -5.63 -20.46 3.75
N VAL A 145 -4.59 -20.39 4.57
CA VAL A 145 -4.46 -19.41 5.67
C VAL A 145 -4.45 -17.99 5.16
N LEU A 146 -3.68 -17.68 4.11
CA LEU A 146 -3.57 -16.31 3.59
C LEU A 146 -4.86 -15.77 2.98
N PRO A 147 -5.60 -16.52 2.13
CA PRO A 147 -6.93 -16.11 1.69
C PRO A 147 -7.92 -15.95 2.85
N ALA A 148 -7.90 -16.84 3.84
CA ALA A 148 -8.77 -16.73 5.01
C ALA A 148 -8.43 -15.48 5.84
N ALA A 149 -7.15 -15.16 6.00
CA ALA A 149 -6.67 -13.95 6.67
C ALA A 149 -7.05 -12.64 5.91
N ALA A 150 -7.34 -12.72 4.61
CA ALA A 150 -7.94 -11.61 3.86
C ALA A 150 -9.46 -11.56 4.05
N VAL A 151 -10.12 -12.71 3.90
CA VAL A 151 -11.59 -12.80 3.87
C VAL A 151 -12.22 -12.50 5.23
N ILE A 152 -11.70 -13.06 6.32
CA ILE A 152 -12.30 -12.90 7.65
C ILE A 152 -12.28 -11.44 8.11
N PRO A 153 -11.13 -10.71 8.12
CA PRO A 153 -11.14 -9.28 8.42
C PRO A 153 -11.95 -8.46 7.41
N GLY A 154 -11.94 -8.86 6.13
CA GLY A 154 -12.74 -8.22 5.09
C GLY A 154 -14.25 -8.32 5.34
N VAL A 155 -14.74 -9.49 5.76
CA VAL A 155 -16.15 -9.71 6.13
C VAL A 155 -16.51 -8.93 7.40
N ILE A 156 -15.63 -8.94 8.42
CA ILE A 156 -15.84 -8.13 9.63
C ILE A 156 -15.88 -6.65 9.28
N GLY A 157 -14.96 -6.20 8.40
CA GLY A 157 -14.97 -4.85 7.85
C GLY A 157 -16.26 -4.52 7.10
N LEU A 158 -16.82 -5.46 6.34
CA LEU A 158 -18.10 -5.33 5.66
C LEU A 158 -19.26 -5.16 6.65
N ILE A 159 -19.25 -5.89 7.77
CA ILE A 159 -20.27 -5.82 8.83
C ILE A 159 -20.19 -4.49 9.59
N VAL A 160 -18.97 -4.00 9.86
CA VAL A 160 -18.74 -2.75 10.59
C VAL A 160 -19.01 -1.52 9.70
N ALA A 161 -18.76 -1.63 8.40
CA ALA A 161 -18.85 -0.51 7.46
C ALA A 161 -20.18 0.24 7.45
N PRO A 162 -21.38 -0.38 7.51
CA PRO A 162 -22.65 0.35 7.56
C PRO A 162 -22.75 1.29 8.76
N LEU A 163 -22.16 0.92 9.90
CA LEU A 163 -22.08 1.81 11.06
C LEU A 163 -21.11 2.98 10.78
N ALA A 164 -19.96 2.68 10.19
CA ALA A 164 -18.96 3.68 9.81
C ALA A 164 -19.46 4.66 8.73
N THR A 165 -20.36 4.23 7.83
CA THR A 165 -20.89 5.09 6.76
C THR A 165 -21.90 6.12 7.22
N ARG A 166 -22.52 5.90 8.39
CA ARG A 166 -23.46 6.87 9.01
C ARG A 166 -22.76 8.07 9.62
N VAL A 167 -21.46 7.96 9.87
CA VAL A 167 -20.64 8.97 10.55
C VAL A 167 -19.73 9.63 9.53
N ARG A 168 -19.46 10.92 9.68
CA ARG A 168 -18.64 11.69 8.72
C ARG A 168 -17.44 12.33 9.39
N GLY A 169 -16.36 12.51 8.61
CA GLY A 169 -15.19 13.27 9.04
C GLY A 169 -14.52 12.69 10.30
N LEU A 170 -14.28 13.55 11.27
CA LEU A 170 -13.56 13.20 12.51
C LEU A 170 -14.31 12.16 13.36
N TYR A 171 -15.64 12.15 13.35
CA TYR A 171 -16.42 11.17 14.09
C TYR A 171 -16.18 9.73 13.61
N LEU A 172 -15.84 9.54 12.34
CA LEU A 172 -15.46 8.23 11.83
C LEU A 172 -14.13 7.75 12.44
N ALA A 173 -13.16 8.65 12.60
CA ALA A 173 -11.90 8.32 13.26
C ALA A 173 -12.12 7.90 14.72
N VAL A 174 -12.99 8.60 15.45
CA VAL A 174 -13.37 8.25 16.83
C VAL A 174 -14.09 6.89 16.88
N LEU A 175 -15.00 6.61 15.95
CA LEU A 175 -15.67 5.31 15.86
C LEU A 175 -14.66 4.16 15.65
N THR A 176 -13.73 4.35 14.72
CA THR A 176 -12.71 3.32 14.43
C THR A 176 -11.69 3.17 15.55
N LEU A 177 -11.41 4.24 16.30
CA LEU A 177 -10.65 4.17 17.54
C LEU A 177 -11.39 3.35 18.61
N GLY A 178 -12.69 3.58 18.79
CA GLY A 178 -13.53 2.77 19.68
C GLY A 178 -13.52 1.29 19.29
N LEU A 179 -13.55 0.99 17.98
CA LEU A 179 -13.44 -0.37 17.46
C LEU A 179 -12.06 -0.99 17.79
N LEU A 180 -10.99 -0.22 17.72
CA LEU A 180 -9.65 -0.67 18.08
C LEU A 180 -9.56 -1.03 19.57
N ILE A 181 -10.05 -0.16 20.46
CA ILE A 181 -10.05 -0.38 21.91
C ILE A 181 -10.89 -1.60 22.26
N LEU A 182 -12.08 -1.73 21.67
CA LEU A 182 -12.92 -2.92 21.82
C LEU A 182 -12.20 -4.17 21.34
N GLY A 183 -11.54 -4.10 20.18
CA GLY A 183 -10.78 -5.21 19.60
C GLY A 183 -9.61 -5.65 20.47
N GLU A 184 -8.83 -4.70 20.99
CA GLU A 184 -7.73 -4.97 21.92
C GLU A 184 -8.24 -5.67 23.18
N HIS A 185 -9.37 -5.20 23.72
CA HIS A 185 -10.01 -5.83 24.87
C HIS A 185 -10.49 -7.26 24.58
N LEU A 186 -11.14 -7.47 23.42
CA LEU A 186 -11.55 -8.79 22.98
C LEU A 186 -10.37 -9.75 22.83
N PHE A 187 -9.25 -9.28 22.25
CA PHE A 187 -8.05 -10.10 22.12
C PHE A 187 -7.44 -10.48 23.48
N LYS A 188 -7.58 -9.64 24.52
CA LYS A 188 -7.12 -9.95 25.88
C LYS A 188 -7.97 -11.02 26.56
N ILE A 189 -9.29 -11.05 26.31
CA ILE A 189 -10.24 -11.97 26.93
C ILE A 189 -10.27 -13.33 26.23
N MET A 190 -10.13 -13.37 24.89
CA MET A 190 -10.27 -14.59 24.09
C MET A 190 -9.02 -15.47 24.15
N THR A 191 -8.62 -15.90 25.34
CA THR A 191 -7.40 -16.70 25.59
C THR A 191 -7.23 -17.94 24.70
N PRO A 192 -8.29 -18.73 24.36
CA PRO A 192 -8.14 -19.90 23.48
C PRO A 192 -7.70 -19.51 22.05
N ILE A 193 -7.97 -18.30 21.61
CA ILE A 193 -7.63 -17.79 20.28
C ILE A 193 -6.28 -17.05 20.32
N THR A 194 -6.06 -16.24 21.36
CA THR A 194 -4.94 -15.28 21.41
C THR A 194 -3.77 -15.71 22.27
N GLY A 195 -3.96 -16.73 23.13
CA GLY A 195 -2.99 -17.16 24.12
C GLY A 195 -2.96 -16.29 25.38
N GLY A 196 -3.77 -15.23 25.44
CA GLY A 196 -3.90 -14.35 26.60
C GLY A 196 -2.86 -13.23 26.67
N GLN A 197 -3.08 -12.36 27.65
CA GLN A 197 -2.24 -11.18 27.90
C GLN A 197 -0.86 -11.60 28.41
N GLY A 198 0.19 -10.95 27.92
CA GLY A 198 1.58 -11.15 28.32
C GLY A 198 2.24 -12.43 27.81
N VAL A 199 1.47 -13.52 27.59
CA VAL A 199 2.01 -14.80 27.09
C VAL A 199 1.98 -14.84 25.56
N GLY A 200 0.85 -14.44 24.97
CA GLY A 200 0.61 -14.52 23.53
C GLY A 200 0.62 -15.96 23.00
N ARG A 201 0.61 -16.11 21.68
CA ARG A 201 0.64 -17.42 21.02
C ARG A 201 1.67 -17.49 19.89
N GLY A 202 2.09 -18.70 19.55
CA GLY A 202 2.87 -18.98 18.35
C GLY A 202 2.04 -18.73 17.08
N VAL A 203 2.74 -18.47 16.01
CA VAL A 203 2.16 -18.15 14.70
C VAL A 203 1.92 -19.38 13.85
N ALA A 204 1.35 -19.19 12.65
CA ALA A 204 1.13 -20.24 11.68
C ALA A 204 2.44 -20.93 11.26
N GLN A 205 2.35 -22.23 11.01
CA GLN A 205 3.43 -22.96 10.33
C GLN A 205 3.64 -22.38 8.93
N ARG A 206 4.88 -22.28 8.52
CA ARG A 206 5.25 -21.70 7.22
C ARG A 206 5.31 -22.77 6.12
N THR A 207 4.26 -23.59 6.02
CA THR A 207 4.14 -24.60 4.97
C THR A 207 3.33 -24.04 3.80
N LEU A 208 3.87 -24.14 2.59
CA LEU A 208 3.20 -23.70 1.36
C LEU A 208 3.22 -24.84 0.34
N PHE A 209 2.06 -25.37 -0.01
CA PHE A 209 1.91 -26.55 -0.88
C PHE A 209 2.78 -27.75 -0.43
N GLY A 210 2.88 -27.94 0.89
CA GLY A 210 3.71 -29.00 1.49
C GLY A 210 5.20 -28.69 1.61
N ALA A 211 5.68 -27.58 1.06
CA ALA A 211 7.06 -27.11 1.26
C ALA A 211 7.16 -26.28 2.55
N ASP A 212 8.12 -26.62 3.42
CA ASP A 212 8.35 -25.90 4.68
C ASP A 212 9.28 -24.71 4.44
N LEU A 213 8.71 -23.51 4.40
CA LEU A 213 9.46 -22.25 4.26
C LEU A 213 10.36 -21.93 5.47
N SER A 214 10.28 -22.70 6.55
CA SER A 214 11.17 -22.58 7.72
C SER A 214 12.46 -23.37 7.55
N ALA A 215 12.54 -24.25 6.55
CA ALA A 215 13.74 -25.01 6.22
C ALA A 215 14.70 -24.20 5.34
N THR A 216 15.98 -24.53 5.43
CA THR A 216 17.00 -23.97 4.54
C THR A 216 17.12 -24.88 3.31
N TYR A 217 16.94 -24.33 2.13
CA TYR A 217 17.06 -25.03 0.87
C TYR A 217 18.33 -24.61 0.13
N ALA A 218 19.11 -25.58 -0.33
CA ALA A 218 20.24 -25.34 -1.23
C ALA A 218 19.79 -25.62 -2.68
N ILE A 219 19.66 -24.58 -3.50
CA ILE A 219 19.33 -24.69 -4.92
C ILE A 219 20.59 -24.33 -5.72
N GLY A 220 21.43 -25.34 -6.00
CA GLY A 220 22.73 -25.10 -6.62
C GLY A 220 23.65 -24.26 -5.72
N PRO A 221 24.24 -23.17 -6.22
CA PRO A 221 25.09 -22.28 -5.43
C PRO A 221 24.33 -21.33 -4.52
N VAL A 222 22.99 -21.27 -4.61
CA VAL A 222 22.16 -20.32 -3.85
C VAL A 222 21.56 -21.01 -2.64
N ILE A 223 21.83 -20.47 -1.45
CA ILE A 223 21.24 -20.93 -0.18
C ILE A 223 20.02 -20.05 0.13
N VAL A 224 18.83 -20.64 0.12
CA VAL A 224 17.59 -19.98 0.49
C VAL A 224 17.37 -20.15 1.99
N THR A 225 17.58 -19.11 2.75
CA THR A 225 17.36 -19.08 4.20
C THR A 225 15.87 -18.93 4.52
N PRO A 226 15.39 -19.31 5.73
CA PRO A 226 14.02 -19.06 6.17
C PRO A 226 13.58 -17.58 6.10
N ALA A 227 14.51 -16.65 6.30
CA ALA A 227 14.25 -15.23 6.14
C ALA A 227 14.04 -14.83 4.67
N ALA A 228 14.86 -15.39 3.77
CA ALA A 228 14.73 -15.16 2.33
C ALA A 228 13.41 -15.72 1.77
N SER A 229 13.01 -16.94 2.20
CA SER A 229 11.75 -17.56 1.74
C SER A 229 10.52 -16.75 2.21
N LEU A 230 10.49 -16.28 3.45
CA LEU A 230 9.42 -15.41 3.96
C LEU A 230 9.40 -14.08 3.21
N TYR A 231 10.56 -13.46 2.98
CA TYR A 231 10.66 -12.22 2.21
C TYR A 231 10.10 -12.38 0.80
N LEU A 232 10.49 -13.44 0.08
CA LEU A 232 10.01 -13.71 -1.27
C LEU A 232 8.50 -13.94 -1.31
N LEU A 233 7.92 -14.66 -0.34
CA LEU A 233 6.48 -14.81 -0.19
C LEU A 233 5.80 -13.44 -0.02
N CYS A 234 6.30 -12.61 0.90
CA CYS A 234 5.79 -11.27 1.11
C CYS A 234 5.90 -10.39 -0.14
N LEU A 235 7.02 -10.47 -0.88
CA LEU A 235 7.25 -9.74 -2.11
C LEU A 235 6.25 -10.13 -3.22
N VAL A 236 6.01 -11.42 -3.41
CA VAL A 236 5.01 -11.92 -4.37
C VAL A 236 3.62 -11.38 -4.02
N LEU A 237 3.24 -11.43 -2.75
CA LEU A 237 1.96 -10.90 -2.30
C LEU A 237 1.88 -9.36 -2.46
N LEU A 238 2.96 -8.62 -2.16
CA LEU A 238 3.02 -7.18 -2.38
C LEU A 238 2.79 -6.85 -3.85
N VAL A 239 3.47 -7.55 -4.75
CA VAL A 239 3.31 -7.34 -6.20
C VAL A 239 1.89 -7.67 -6.65
N ALA A 240 1.34 -8.81 -6.25
CA ALA A 240 -0.02 -9.23 -6.60
C ALA A 240 -1.07 -8.25 -6.07
N LEU A 241 -1.03 -7.93 -4.78
CA LEU A 241 -1.96 -7.02 -4.13
C LEU A 241 -1.77 -5.57 -4.60
N GLY A 242 -0.54 -5.13 -4.84
CA GLY A 242 -0.23 -3.81 -5.39
C GLY A 242 -0.81 -3.63 -6.81
N PHE A 243 -0.69 -4.65 -7.67
CA PHE A 243 -1.34 -4.65 -8.98
C PHE A 243 -2.88 -4.70 -8.88
N ALA A 244 -3.43 -5.51 -7.97
CA ALA A 244 -4.86 -5.57 -7.71
C ALA A 244 -5.42 -4.20 -7.27
N ALA A 245 -4.78 -3.54 -6.29
CA ALA A 245 -5.14 -2.20 -5.85
C ALA A 245 -5.05 -1.18 -6.99
N ARG A 246 -3.97 -1.21 -7.76
CA ARG A 246 -3.79 -0.29 -8.88
C ARG A 246 -4.82 -0.49 -9.99
N ASN A 247 -5.17 -1.73 -10.30
CA ASN A 247 -6.20 -2.04 -11.27
C ASN A 247 -7.58 -1.60 -10.79
N LEU A 248 -7.89 -1.83 -9.50
CA LEU A 248 -9.12 -1.36 -8.86
C LEU A 248 -9.27 0.16 -8.97
N MET A 249 -8.19 0.92 -8.67
CA MET A 249 -8.22 2.38 -8.70
C MET A 249 -8.39 2.97 -10.10
N ARG A 250 -8.03 2.25 -11.16
CA ARG A 250 -8.28 2.66 -12.54
C ARG A 250 -9.69 2.35 -13.03
N GLY A 251 -10.35 1.41 -12.38
CA GLY A 251 -11.69 0.96 -12.73
C GLY A 251 -12.80 1.93 -12.28
N ARG A 252 -14.03 1.48 -12.43
CA ARG A 252 -15.23 2.19 -11.99
C ARG A 252 -15.23 2.50 -10.48
N TYR A 253 -14.68 1.58 -9.69
CA TYR A 253 -14.62 1.74 -8.24
C TYR A 253 -13.67 2.86 -7.81
N GLY A 254 -12.50 2.99 -8.44
CA GLY A 254 -11.57 4.07 -8.14
C GLY A 254 -12.13 5.45 -8.46
N ARG A 255 -12.88 5.57 -9.57
CA ARG A 255 -13.61 6.82 -9.88
C ARG A 255 -14.69 7.13 -8.86
N ALA A 256 -15.44 6.10 -8.41
CA ALA A 256 -16.45 6.26 -7.36
C ALA A 256 -15.81 6.68 -6.02
N PHE A 257 -14.67 6.09 -5.64
CA PHE A 257 -13.93 6.48 -4.44
C PHE A 257 -13.47 7.94 -4.51
N ALA A 258 -12.87 8.36 -5.61
CA ALA A 258 -12.44 9.74 -5.81
C ALA A 258 -13.62 10.73 -5.72
N ALA A 259 -14.74 10.41 -6.37
CA ALA A 259 -15.94 11.25 -6.31
C ALA A 259 -16.48 11.42 -4.88
N VAL A 260 -16.54 10.31 -4.11
CA VAL A 260 -16.99 10.32 -2.71
C VAL A 260 -16.00 11.07 -1.81
N ARG A 261 -14.70 10.95 -2.06
CA ARG A 261 -13.66 11.67 -1.31
C ARG A 261 -13.77 13.17 -1.50
N ASP A 262 -13.95 13.60 -2.74
CA ASP A 262 -13.92 15.01 -3.08
C ASP A 262 -15.20 15.71 -2.60
N ARG A 263 -16.40 15.15 -2.90
CA ARG A 263 -17.70 15.67 -2.41
C ARG A 263 -18.74 14.56 -2.41
N ASP A 264 -19.05 14.00 -1.25
CA ASP A 264 -20.00 12.88 -1.11
C ASP A 264 -21.42 13.23 -1.58
N ILE A 265 -21.94 14.42 -1.25
CA ILE A 265 -23.27 14.88 -1.69
C ILE A 265 -23.36 14.99 -3.22
N ALA A 266 -22.35 15.59 -3.85
CA ALA A 266 -22.33 15.71 -5.30
C ALA A 266 -22.22 14.34 -5.99
N ALA A 267 -21.44 13.43 -5.43
CA ALA A 267 -21.32 12.06 -5.94
C ALA A 267 -22.66 11.32 -5.88
N GLU A 268 -23.44 11.51 -4.82
CA GLU A 268 -24.77 10.93 -4.67
C GLU A 268 -25.76 11.45 -5.73
N VAL A 269 -25.79 12.77 -5.96
CA VAL A 269 -26.61 13.38 -7.01
C VAL A 269 -26.24 12.85 -8.41
N MET A 270 -24.96 12.54 -8.64
CA MET A 270 -24.48 11.93 -9.89
C MET A 270 -24.71 10.41 -9.97
N GLY A 271 -25.45 9.82 -9.03
CA GLY A 271 -25.84 8.41 -9.03
C GLY A 271 -24.85 7.45 -8.39
N VAL A 272 -23.82 7.92 -7.69
CA VAL A 272 -22.89 7.07 -6.93
C VAL A 272 -23.55 6.63 -5.63
N ASN A 273 -23.72 5.32 -5.42
CA ASN A 273 -24.24 4.80 -4.17
C ASN A 273 -23.17 4.92 -3.06
N LEU A 274 -23.36 5.89 -2.16
CA LEU A 274 -22.41 6.21 -1.09
C LEU A 274 -22.20 5.02 -0.15
N LEU A 275 -23.28 4.38 0.28
CA LEU A 275 -23.23 3.25 1.21
C LEU A 275 -22.39 2.12 0.63
N ARG A 276 -22.68 1.68 -0.59
CA ARG A 276 -21.93 0.60 -1.26
C ARG A 276 -20.46 0.97 -1.48
N THR A 277 -20.18 2.20 -1.90
CA THR A 277 -18.84 2.68 -2.19
C THR A 277 -17.98 2.73 -0.93
N LYS A 278 -18.52 3.33 0.15
CA LYS A 278 -17.82 3.44 1.44
C LYS A 278 -17.61 2.05 2.09
N THR A 279 -18.64 1.20 2.04
CA THR A 279 -18.56 -0.17 2.56
C THR A 279 -17.52 -1.01 1.83
N LEU A 280 -17.46 -0.90 0.50
CA LEU A 280 -16.46 -1.62 -0.29
C LEU A 280 -15.03 -1.15 0.04
N ALA A 281 -14.81 0.17 0.18
CA ALA A 281 -13.50 0.71 0.57
C ALA A 281 -13.06 0.18 1.94
N PHE A 282 -13.99 0.13 2.90
CA PHE A 282 -13.72 -0.36 4.25
C PHE A 282 -13.39 -1.86 4.26
N ALA A 283 -14.19 -2.68 3.56
CA ALA A 283 -13.97 -4.13 3.45
C ALA A 283 -12.65 -4.47 2.77
N LEU A 284 -12.30 -3.77 1.68
CA LEU A 284 -11.02 -3.96 0.99
C LEU A 284 -9.84 -3.57 1.88
N SER A 285 -9.92 -2.42 2.57
CA SER A 285 -8.90 -2.00 3.52
C SER A 285 -8.67 -3.04 4.61
N SER A 286 -9.75 -3.57 5.17
CA SER A 286 -9.71 -4.61 6.21
C SER A 286 -9.13 -5.92 5.69
N ALA A 287 -9.41 -6.30 4.44
CA ALA A 287 -8.83 -7.48 3.81
C ALA A 287 -7.31 -7.36 3.61
N TYR A 288 -6.83 -6.20 3.13
CA TYR A 288 -5.39 -5.92 3.01
C TYR A 288 -4.71 -5.90 4.38
N ALA A 289 -5.35 -5.27 5.38
CA ALA A 289 -4.87 -5.28 6.75
C ALA A 289 -4.75 -6.72 7.28
N GLY A 290 -5.74 -7.58 7.00
CA GLY A 290 -5.71 -8.96 7.41
C GLY A 290 -4.53 -9.75 6.83
N VAL A 291 -4.25 -9.61 5.54
CA VAL A 291 -3.07 -10.24 4.91
C VAL A 291 -1.78 -9.69 5.53
N ALA A 292 -1.68 -8.36 5.68
CA ALA A 292 -0.51 -7.75 6.29
C ALA A 292 -0.31 -8.23 7.73
N GLY A 293 -1.38 -8.37 8.52
CA GLY A 293 -1.34 -8.88 9.89
C GLY A 293 -0.88 -10.34 9.97
N ALA A 294 -1.35 -11.19 9.05
CA ALA A 294 -0.90 -12.58 8.95
C ALA A 294 0.61 -12.66 8.65
N LEU A 295 1.09 -11.89 7.68
CA LEU A 295 2.52 -11.84 7.34
C LEU A 295 3.37 -11.23 8.47
N PHE A 296 2.86 -10.17 9.11
CA PHE A 296 3.50 -9.53 10.25
C PHE A 296 3.67 -10.52 11.42
N SER A 297 2.65 -11.32 11.70
CA SER A 297 2.72 -12.36 12.73
C SER A 297 3.81 -13.39 12.44
N MET A 298 3.92 -13.82 11.18
CA MET A 298 4.96 -14.79 10.76
C MET A 298 6.37 -14.18 10.86
N LEU A 299 6.50 -12.88 10.64
CA LEU A 299 7.78 -12.18 10.74
C LEU A 299 8.27 -12.11 12.20
N ILE A 300 7.36 -11.76 13.13
CA ILE A 300 7.70 -11.64 14.56
C ILE A 300 7.83 -12.99 15.26
N GLY A 301 7.08 -14.01 14.80
CA GLY A 301 7.15 -15.38 15.34
C GLY A 301 6.25 -15.62 16.56
N ARG A 302 5.92 -14.63 17.35
CA ARG A 302 4.99 -14.70 18.49
C ARG A 302 4.13 -13.45 18.56
N ILE A 303 2.83 -13.61 18.73
CA ILE A 303 1.88 -12.49 18.79
C ILE A 303 1.19 -12.42 20.14
N ALA A 304 1.08 -11.20 20.66
CA ALA A 304 0.37 -10.88 21.89
C ALA A 304 -0.67 -9.77 21.65
N PRO A 305 -1.76 -9.73 22.45
CA PRO A 305 -2.82 -8.72 22.30
C PRO A 305 -2.33 -7.28 22.34
N GLU A 306 -1.30 -6.99 23.11
CA GLU A 306 -0.72 -5.64 23.34
C GLU A 306 -0.08 -5.04 22.08
N GLN A 307 0.25 -5.87 21.07
CA GLN A 307 0.87 -5.41 19.83
C GLN A 307 -0.12 -4.66 18.92
N TRP A 308 -1.44 -4.95 19.05
CA TRP A 308 -2.49 -4.42 18.19
C TRP A 308 -3.09 -3.13 18.78
N ASN A 309 -2.25 -2.16 19.08
CA ASN A 309 -2.58 -0.92 19.76
C ASN A 309 -2.70 0.28 18.80
N LEU A 310 -3.02 1.45 19.38
CA LEU A 310 -3.18 2.69 18.64
C LEU A 310 -1.88 3.14 17.96
N PHE A 311 -0.71 2.91 18.57
CA PHE A 311 0.57 3.32 18.00
C PHE A 311 0.82 2.63 16.67
N LEU A 312 0.51 1.33 16.56
CA LEU A 312 0.61 0.60 15.29
C LEU A 312 -0.33 1.19 14.21
N SER A 313 -1.54 1.62 14.57
CA SER A 313 -2.43 2.30 13.62
C SER A 313 -1.86 3.65 13.17
N ILE A 314 -1.21 4.38 14.06
CA ILE A 314 -0.53 5.66 13.74
C ILE A 314 0.68 5.42 12.83
N ASP A 315 1.46 4.36 13.04
CA ASP A 315 2.58 4.00 12.17
C ASP A 315 2.11 3.77 10.72
N PHE A 316 1.01 3.02 10.52
CA PHE A 316 0.42 2.84 9.20
C PHE A 316 -0.12 4.14 8.60
N LEU A 317 -0.64 5.04 9.44
CA LEU A 317 -1.07 6.36 9.01
C LEU A 317 0.15 7.21 8.60
N ALA A 318 1.26 7.13 9.34
CA ALA A 318 2.52 7.76 8.97
C ALA A 318 3.03 7.25 7.62
N VAL A 319 2.94 5.94 7.36
CA VAL A 319 3.31 5.35 6.05
C VAL A 319 2.58 6.03 4.89
N ILE A 320 1.28 6.24 4.99
CA ILE A 320 0.51 6.84 3.89
C ILE A 320 0.68 8.36 3.79
N VAL A 321 0.86 9.06 4.92
CA VAL A 321 1.04 10.51 4.96
C VAL A 321 2.42 10.89 4.45
N ILE A 322 3.46 10.29 5.00
CA ILE A 322 4.85 10.54 4.62
C ILE A 322 5.10 10.06 3.18
N GLY A 323 4.58 8.89 2.83
CA GLY A 323 4.73 8.31 1.50
C GLY A 323 4.00 9.09 0.41
N GLY A 324 2.77 9.51 0.69
CA GLY A 324 1.89 10.27 -0.20
C GLY A 324 0.49 9.67 -0.27
N ILE A 325 -0.47 10.41 0.25
CA ILE A 325 -1.88 10.05 0.29
C ILE A 325 -2.43 9.83 -1.13
N ALA A 326 -3.26 8.82 -1.31
CA ALA A 326 -3.87 8.42 -2.59
C ALA A 326 -2.85 8.03 -3.68
N THR A 327 -1.68 7.52 -3.28
CA THR A 327 -0.68 7.01 -4.22
C THR A 327 -0.11 5.65 -3.76
N ILE A 328 -0.24 4.61 -4.58
CA ILE A 328 0.27 3.26 -4.25
C ILE A 328 1.81 3.25 -4.21
N SER A 329 2.47 3.91 -5.17
CA SER A 329 3.93 4.02 -5.16
C SER A 329 4.46 4.87 -4.00
N GLY A 330 3.71 5.89 -3.57
CA GLY A 330 4.02 6.66 -2.37
C GLY A 330 3.97 5.77 -1.12
N THR A 331 2.95 4.93 -0.98
CA THR A 331 2.83 4.00 0.15
C THR A 331 4.05 3.06 0.25
N LEU A 332 4.57 2.58 -0.87
CA LEU A 332 5.79 1.75 -0.89
C LEU A 332 7.00 2.52 -0.34
N ILE A 333 7.20 3.75 -0.80
CA ILE A 333 8.29 4.62 -0.34
C ILE A 333 8.11 4.95 1.15
N GLY A 334 6.89 5.27 1.57
CA GLY A 334 6.56 5.56 2.96
C GLY A 334 6.78 4.38 3.89
N ALA A 335 6.43 3.16 3.47
CA ALA A 335 6.69 1.95 4.24
C ALA A 335 8.18 1.69 4.44
N CYS A 336 8.99 1.82 3.39
CA CYS A 336 10.45 1.73 3.51
C CYS A 336 10.99 2.81 4.46
N PHE A 337 10.51 4.03 4.35
CA PHE A 337 10.95 5.15 5.18
C PHE A 337 10.60 4.92 6.67
N VAL A 338 9.35 4.57 6.98
CA VAL A 338 8.89 4.36 8.36
C VAL A 338 9.62 3.20 9.03
N VAL A 339 9.92 2.12 8.31
CA VAL A 339 10.66 0.98 8.86
C VAL A 339 12.16 1.28 9.01
N LEU A 340 12.73 2.14 8.17
CA LEU A 340 14.15 2.49 8.23
C LEU A 340 14.47 3.50 9.34
N VAL A 341 13.55 4.42 9.67
CA VAL A 341 13.76 5.47 10.66
C VAL A 341 14.18 4.94 12.03
N PRO A 342 13.51 3.92 12.65
CA PRO A 342 13.96 3.36 13.91
C PRO A 342 15.40 2.88 13.89
N ARG A 343 15.80 2.19 12.83
CA ARG A 343 17.16 1.69 12.67
C ARG A 343 18.20 2.82 12.59
N LEU A 344 17.87 3.87 11.83
CA LEU A 344 18.75 5.07 11.78
C LEU A 344 18.86 5.76 13.12
N LEU A 345 17.77 5.79 13.91
CA LEU A 345 17.80 6.36 15.25
C LEU A 345 18.62 5.50 16.22
N GLU A 346 18.53 4.17 16.12
CA GLU A 346 19.39 3.26 16.91
C GLU A 346 20.87 3.48 16.60
N GLU A 347 21.26 3.60 15.34
CA GLU A 347 22.62 3.89 14.96
C GLU A 347 23.08 5.29 15.46
N LEU A 348 22.16 6.26 15.52
CA LEU A 348 22.45 7.59 16.04
C LEU A 348 22.81 7.57 17.51
N THR A 349 22.32 6.59 18.30
CA THR A 349 22.67 6.46 19.72
C THR A 349 24.15 6.15 19.96
N THR A 350 24.82 5.57 18.98
CA THR A 350 26.27 5.31 19.05
C THR A 350 27.09 6.58 18.94
N VAL A 351 26.51 7.63 18.32
CA VAL A 351 27.18 8.91 18.06
C VAL A 351 26.81 9.95 19.11
N ILE A 352 25.58 9.88 19.64
CA ILE A 352 25.05 10.87 20.58
C ILE A 352 24.90 10.25 21.99
N PRO A 353 25.78 10.54 22.95
CA PRO A 353 25.83 9.86 24.25
C PRO A 353 24.61 10.08 25.16
N TRP A 354 23.78 11.09 24.89
CA TRP A 354 22.61 11.45 25.73
C TRP A 354 21.35 10.65 25.35
N ILE A 355 21.37 9.96 24.22
CA ILE A 355 20.30 9.07 23.79
C ILE A 355 20.74 7.65 24.12
N THR A 356 19.99 6.97 24.95
CA THR A 356 20.33 5.60 25.37
C THR A 356 19.25 4.61 24.93
N VAL A 357 19.67 3.38 24.68
CA VAL A 357 18.75 2.26 24.43
C VAL A 357 18.07 1.81 25.73
N SER A 358 18.70 2.06 26.87
CA SER A 358 18.21 1.69 28.21
C SER A 358 17.42 2.81 28.89
N SER A 359 16.56 2.44 29.84
CA SER A 359 15.68 3.35 30.59
C SER A 359 16.41 4.36 31.54
N GLY A 360 17.72 4.39 31.54
CA GLY A 360 18.53 5.25 32.41
C GLY A 360 18.98 6.60 31.83
N GLY A 361 18.66 6.88 30.54
CA GLY A 361 19.01 8.15 29.88
C GLY A 361 17.88 9.18 29.94
N VAL A 362 18.20 10.41 29.54
CA VAL A 362 17.23 11.53 29.48
C VAL A 362 16.14 11.26 28.41
N LEU A 363 16.50 10.57 27.32
CA LEU A 363 15.59 10.15 26.24
C LEU A 363 15.86 8.70 25.86
N ASN A 364 14.80 7.90 25.83
CA ASN A 364 14.86 6.54 25.30
C ASN A 364 14.64 6.57 23.77
N VAL A 365 15.29 5.67 23.03
CA VAL A 365 15.13 5.53 21.56
C VAL A 365 13.66 5.42 21.14
N PHE A 366 12.83 4.68 21.88
CA PHE A 366 11.40 4.56 21.59
C PHE A 366 10.62 5.88 21.74
N GLN A 367 10.98 6.70 22.73
CA GLN A 367 10.41 8.04 22.91
C GLN A 367 10.86 8.97 21.79
N LEU A 368 12.14 8.92 21.43
CA LEU A 368 12.69 9.69 20.32
C LEU A 368 12.01 9.31 19.00
N GLN A 369 11.81 8.02 18.73
CA GLN A 369 11.09 7.53 17.56
C GLN A 369 9.67 8.11 17.48
N THR A 370 8.92 8.08 18.58
CA THR A 370 7.56 8.62 18.65
C THR A 370 7.54 10.13 18.36
N ILE A 371 8.49 10.89 18.94
CA ILE A 371 8.65 12.32 18.70
C ILE A 371 8.98 12.59 17.22
N VAL A 372 9.95 11.86 16.67
CA VAL A 372 10.36 11.99 15.26
C VAL A 372 9.21 11.72 14.32
N PHE A 373 8.43 10.66 14.54
CA PHE A 373 7.25 10.38 13.72
C PHE A 373 6.19 11.47 13.83
N GLY A 374 5.90 11.95 15.04
CA GLY A 374 4.96 13.05 15.22
C GLY A 374 5.39 14.32 14.47
N VAL A 375 6.66 14.71 14.60
CA VAL A 375 7.24 15.85 13.89
C VAL A 375 7.21 15.65 12.39
N LEU A 376 7.59 14.47 11.89
CA LEU A 376 7.56 14.16 10.46
C LEU A 376 6.14 14.22 9.88
N ILE A 377 5.15 13.68 10.56
CA ILE A 377 3.75 13.75 10.12
C ILE A 377 3.32 15.21 9.99
N ILE A 378 3.58 16.04 11.00
CA ILE A 378 3.23 17.48 10.97
C ILE A 378 3.97 18.18 9.83
N LEU A 379 5.26 17.93 9.68
CA LEU A 379 6.10 18.53 8.64
C LEU A 379 5.60 18.16 7.23
N PHE A 380 5.28 16.89 6.98
CA PHE A 380 4.78 16.47 5.67
C PHE A 380 3.37 17.00 5.37
N ILE A 381 2.47 17.04 6.35
CA ILE A 381 1.13 17.61 6.16
C ILE A 381 1.21 19.10 5.82
N THR A 382 2.14 19.85 6.45
CA THR A 382 2.24 21.31 6.28
C THR A 382 3.05 21.72 5.06
N LEU A 383 4.21 21.08 4.81
CA LEU A 383 5.13 21.50 3.75
C LEU A 383 4.91 20.77 2.42
N GLU A 384 4.58 19.48 2.47
CA GLU A 384 4.46 18.65 1.27
C GLU A 384 3.26 17.69 1.38
N PRO A 385 2.01 18.17 1.17
CA PRO A 385 0.81 17.36 1.33
C PRO A 385 0.74 16.15 0.38
N ARG A 386 1.61 16.09 -0.64
CA ARG A 386 1.77 14.94 -1.54
C ARG A 386 2.84 13.94 -1.07
N GLY A 387 3.47 14.19 0.08
CA GLY A 387 4.50 13.34 0.68
C GLY A 387 5.75 13.17 -0.18
N LEU A 388 6.56 12.18 0.15
CA LEU A 388 7.80 11.83 -0.57
C LEU A 388 7.55 11.56 -2.07
N PHE A 389 6.40 11.00 -2.41
CA PHE A 389 6.05 10.79 -3.81
C PHE A 389 5.84 12.12 -4.56
N GLY A 390 5.32 13.15 -3.91
CA GLY A 390 5.21 14.50 -4.47
C GLY A 390 6.58 15.10 -4.79
N LEU A 391 7.54 14.97 -3.87
CA LEU A 391 8.93 15.38 -4.09
C LEU A 391 9.54 14.64 -5.29
N TRP A 392 9.38 13.32 -5.36
CA TRP A 392 9.83 12.53 -6.50
C TRP A 392 9.26 12.99 -7.84
N VAL A 393 7.95 13.28 -7.88
CA VAL A 393 7.29 13.80 -9.09
C VAL A 393 7.84 15.17 -9.48
N ARG A 394 8.12 16.05 -8.51
CA ARG A 394 8.72 17.39 -8.74
C ARG A 394 10.12 17.26 -9.34
N VAL A 395 10.98 16.45 -8.72
CA VAL A 395 12.33 16.18 -9.23
C VAL A 395 12.28 15.58 -10.64
N ARG A 396 11.47 14.57 -10.86
CA ARG A 396 11.30 13.95 -12.18
C ARG A 396 10.83 14.94 -13.24
N ASN A 397 9.88 15.83 -12.90
CA ASN A 397 9.38 16.82 -13.84
C ASN A 397 10.43 17.89 -14.16
N TYR A 398 11.24 18.29 -13.17
CA TYR A 398 12.38 19.19 -13.40
C TYR A 398 13.35 18.60 -14.43
N PHE A 399 13.80 17.34 -14.28
CA PHE A 399 14.68 16.70 -15.25
C PHE A 399 14.02 16.44 -16.61
N LYS A 400 12.70 16.30 -16.69
CA LYS A 400 11.98 16.19 -17.96
C LYS A 400 11.85 17.51 -18.69
N ALA A 401 11.77 18.61 -17.98
CA ALA A 401 11.65 19.95 -18.54
C ALA A 401 13.01 20.55 -18.92
N TRP A 402 14.11 20.02 -18.37
CA TRP A 402 15.46 20.48 -18.70
C TRP A 402 15.83 20.13 -20.17
N PRO A 403 16.39 21.08 -21.00
CA PRO A 403 16.86 22.43 -20.65
C PRO A 403 15.80 23.55 -20.78
N PHE A 404 14.53 23.25 -21.01
CA PHE A 404 13.45 24.19 -21.23
C PHE A 404 12.66 24.43 -19.94
N SER A 405 13.27 24.97 -18.90
CA SER A 405 12.57 25.48 -17.72
C SER A 405 12.12 26.92 -17.99
N TYR A 406 10.82 27.10 -18.18
CA TYR A 406 10.17 28.42 -18.09
C TYR A 406 9.68 28.64 -16.66
#